data_82d7e992aaca71e21aab0efe17ead692
#
_entry.id   82d7e992aaca71e21aab0efe17ead692
#
_cell.length_a   1.000
_cell.length_b   1.000
_cell.length_c   1.000
_cell.angle_alpha   90.00
_cell.angle_beta   90.00
_cell.angle_gamma   90.00
#
_symmetry.space_group_name_H-M   'P 1'
#
loop_
_entity.id
_entity.type
_entity.pdbx_description
1 polymer ?
#
loop_
_entity_poly.entity_id
_entity_poly.type
_entity_poly.pdbx_seq_one_letter_code
_entity_poly.pdbx_strand_id
1 'polypeptide(L)'
;MFERLKLLKNQYEQICARMEMPETYLDAALYAKYEKEKRELQPLAESYASYEKACRDMEDAQALMSDAEMRELAQEEFAFAKSEKERLEHEIKILLLPKDPNDDKNIIMEIRGGVGGEEGMLFAADLFRMYSMYAESKGWKIEVANINETELGGIKEISFMINGAGAYSRLKFEAGGHRVQRVPVTESGGRIHTSAATVAVLPEVADVDFRIDQKDLKICLLYTSPSPRDSILSRMPSSA
;
A
#
# COMPACT_ATOMS: atom_id res chain seq x y z
N MET A 1 -16.11 19.05 -8.86
CA MET A 1 -16.11 17.70 -8.26
C MET A 1 -17.23 16.85 -8.82
N PHE A 2 -18.49 17.26 -8.74
CA PHE A 2 -19.66 16.51 -9.18
C PHE A 2 -19.73 16.21 -10.67
N GLU A 3 -19.30 17.12 -11.56
CA GLU A 3 -19.21 16.82 -12.99
C GLU A 3 -18.27 15.63 -13.31
N ARG A 4 -17.14 15.56 -12.59
CA ARG A 4 -16.21 14.43 -12.72
C ARG A 4 -16.83 13.12 -12.24
N LEU A 5 -17.61 13.15 -11.15
CA LEU A 5 -18.33 11.98 -10.64
C LEU A 5 -19.36 11.45 -11.64
N LYS A 6 -20.10 12.35 -12.27
CA LYS A 6 -21.05 12.01 -13.34
C LYS A 6 -20.38 11.34 -14.53
N LEU A 7 -19.22 11.82 -14.91
CA LEU A 7 -18.42 11.18 -15.98
C LEU A 7 -17.95 9.78 -15.57
N LEU A 8 -17.47 9.60 -14.33
CA LEU A 8 -17.03 8.30 -13.82
C LEU A 8 -18.20 7.31 -13.71
N LYS A 9 -19.39 7.75 -13.29
CA LYS A 9 -20.61 6.93 -13.32
C LYS A 9 -20.95 6.48 -14.73
N ASN A 10 -20.94 7.40 -15.69
CA ASN A 10 -21.20 7.07 -17.09
C ASN A 10 -20.17 6.08 -17.65
N GLN A 11 -18.89 6.21 -17.27
CA GLN A 11 -17.86 5.24 -17.62
C GLN A 11 -18.13 3.86 -17.04
N TYR A 12 -18.53 3.80 -15.76
CA TYR A 12 -18.91 2.55 -15.12
C TYR A 12 -20.08 1.87 -15.85
N GLU A 13 -21.13 2.61 -16.18
CA GLU A 13 -22.28 2.11 -16.93
C GLU A 13 -21.88 1.61 -18.34
N GLN A 14 -20.99 2.33 -19.02
CA GLN A 14 -20.45 1.89 -20.33
C GLN A 14 -19.62 0.62 -20.23
N ILE A 15 -18.81 0.46 -19.16
CA ILE A 15 -18.04 -0.76 -18.92
C ILE A 15 -18.99 -1.93 -18.66
N CYS A 16 -20.01 -1.74 -17.82
CA CYS A 16 -21.02 -2.77 -17.57
C CYS A 16 -21.71 -3.20 -18.87
N ALA A 17 -22.15 -2.24 -19.69
CA ALA A 17 -22.78 -2.53 -20.99
C ALA A 17 -21.84 -3.26 -21.97
N ARG A 18 -20.54 -2.91 -22.00
CA ARG A 18 -19.53 -3.61 -22.82
C ARG A 18 -19.27 -5.03 -22.33
N MET A 19 -19.29 -5.26 -21.04
CA MET A 19 -19.11 -6.60 -20.46
C MET A 19 -20.28 -7.54 -20.80
N GLU A 20 -21.48 -7.02 -21.07
CA GLU A 20 -22.66 -7.80 -21.50
C GLU A 20 -22.61 -8.18 -22.98
N MET A 21 -21.67 -7.61 -23.77
CA MET A 21 -21.58 -7.93 -25.19
C MET A 21 -20.94 -9.32 -25.41
N PRO A 22 -21.48 -10.14 -26.32
CA PRO A 22 -20.96 -11.49 -26.61
C PRO A 22 -19.49 -11.50 -27.02
N GLU A 23 -19.01 -10.46 -27.68
CA GLU A 23 -17.62 -10.31 -28.15
C GLU A 23 -16.63 -10.23 -27.00
N THR A 24 -17.04 -9.64 -25.88
CA THR A 24 -16.20 -9.48 -24.68
C THR A 24 -16.02 -10.80 -23.91
N TYR A 25 -17.01 -11.69 -23.94
CA TYR A 25 -16.91 -13.02 -23.34
C TYR A 25 -15.95 -13.96 -24.08
N LEU A 26 -15.72 -13.72 -25.37
CA LEU A 26 -14.82 -14.54 -26.17
C LEU A 26 -13.34 -14.19 -25.95
N ASP A 27 -13.04 -12.99 -25.44
CA ASP A 27 -11.68 -12.55 -25.13
C ASP A 27 -11.47 -12.44 -23.61
N ALA A 28 -10.86 -13.48 -23.05
CA ALA A 28 -10.59 -13.55 -21.61
C ALA A 28 -9.69 -12.41 -21.09
N ALA A 29 -8.76 -11.90 -21.91
CA ALA A 29 -7.88 -10.81 -21.53
C ALA A 29 -8.63 -9.48 -21.47
N LEU A 30 -9.49 -9.24 -22.44
CA LEU A 30 -10.34 -8.05 -22.52
C LEU A 30 -11.36 -8.05 -21.38
N TYR A 31 -11.97 -9.20 -21.09
CA TYR A 31 -12.90 -9.37 -19.99
C TYR A 31 -12.25 -9.08 -18.65
N ALA A 32 -11.08 -9.66 -18.39
CA ALA A 32 -10.32 -9.42 -17.14
C ALA A 32 -9.95 -7.94 -16.95
N LYS A 33 -9.61 -7.23 -18.06
CA LYS A 33 -9.35 -5.79 -18.04
C LYS A 33 -10.58 -4.99 -17.60
N TYR A 34 -11.74 -5.25 -18.23
CA TYR A 34 -12.98 -4.56 -17.88
C TYR A 34 -13.46 -4.91 -16.47
N GLU A 35 -13.26 -6.15 -16.02
CA GLU A 35 -13.59 -6.54 -14.65
C GLU A 35 -12.75 -5.77 -13.62
N LYS A 36 -11.47 -5.57 -13.89
CA LYS A 36 -10.60 -4.75 -13.04
C LYS A 36 -11.05 -3.29 -13.01
N GLU A 37 -11.31 -2.68 -14.16
CA GLU A 37 -11.80 -1.31 -14.27
C GLU A 37 -13.17 -1.14 -13.58
N LYS A 38 -14.08 -2.10 -13.74
CA LYS A 38 -15.37 -2.13 -13.06
C LYS A 38 -15.21 -2.15 -11.55
N ARG A 39 -14.35 -3.03 -11.03
CA ARG A 39 -14.09 -3.17 -9.58
C ARG A 39 -13.52 -1.89 -8.97
N GLU A 40 -12.71 -1.16 -9.73
CA GLU A 40 -12.13 0.11 -9.28
C GLU A 40 -13.17 1.24 -9.22
N LEU A 41 -14.10 1.29 -10.19
CA LEU A 41 -15.12 2.34 -10.30
C LEU A 41 -16.39 2.05 -9.50
N GLN A 42 -16.71 0.79 -9.24
CA GLN A 42 -17.94 0.36 -8.59
C GLN A 42 -18.25 1.08 -7.28
N PRO A 43 -17.34 1.13 -6.27
CA PRO A 43 -17.65 1.78 -5.00
C PRO A 43 -17.96 3.27 -5.16
N LEU A 44 -17.29 3.93 -6.11
CA LEU A 44 -17.53 5.34 -6.38
C LEU A 44 -18.89 5.56 -7.09
N ALA A 45 -19.24 4.69 -8.05
CA ALA A 45 -20.51 4.76 -8.79
C ALA A 45 -21.71 4.49 -7.87
N GLU A 46 -21.59 3.52 -6.95
CA GLU A 46 -22.63 3.19 -5.97
C GLU A 46 -22.83 4.31 -4.95
N SER A 47 -21.73 4.85 -4.39
CA SER A 47 -21.81 5.98 -3.45
C SER A 47 -22.39 7.23 -4.12
N TYR A 48 -22.05 7.48 -5.39
CA TYR A 48 -22.61 8.61 -6.13
C TYR A 48 -24.10 8.40 -6.48
N ALA A 49 -24.51 7.20 -6.85
CA ALA A 49 -25.94 6.89 -7.09
C ALA A 49 -26.77 7.07 -5.80
N SER A 50 -26.22 6.65 -4.65
CA SER A 50 -26.84 6.87 -3.34
C SER A 50 -26.93 8.35 -2.99
N TYR A 51 -25.89 9.13 -3.31
CA TYR A 51 -25.89 10.59 -3.15
C TYR A 51 -26.96 11.27 -4.01
N GLU A 52 -27.09 10.88 -5.29
CA GLU A 52 -28.15 11.41 -6.18
C GLU A 52 -29.55 11.07 -5.66
N LYS A 53 -29.71 9.87 -5.05
CA LYS A 53 -30.96 9.48 -4.41
C LYS A 53 -31.25 10.36 -3.20
N ALA A 54 -30.30 10.54 -2.28
CA ALA A 54 -30.45 11.38 -1.10
C ALA A 54 -30.78 12.84 -1.48
N CYS A 55 -30.21 13.36 -2.57
CA CYS A 55 -30.57 14.71 -3.07
C CYS A 55 -32.02 14.77 -3.54
N ARG A 56 -32.51 13.76 -4.27
CA ARG A 56 -33.91 13.70 -4.70
C ARG A 56 -34.86 13.54 -3.52
N ASP A 57 -34.55 12.65 -2.59
CA ASP A 57 -35.35 12.44 -1.38
C ASP A 57 -35.45 13.75 -0.57
N MET A 58 -34.38 14.56 -0.53
CA MET A 58 -34.39 15.86 0.12
C MET A 58 -35.25 16.90 -0.62
N GLU A 59 -35.25 16.92 -1.96
CA GLU A 59 -36.10 17.78 -2.79
C GLU A 59 -37.57 17.39 -2.65
N ASP A 60 -37.89 16.09 -2.68
CA ASP A 60 -39.21 15.57 -2.51
C ASP A 60 -39.76 15.86 -1.10
N ALA A 61 -38.97 15.65 -0.06
CA ALA A 61 -39.37 16.00 1.31
C ALA A 61 -39.60 17.53 1.47
N GLN A 62 -38.80 18.36 0.81
CA GLN A 62 -38.98 19.80 0.83
C GLN A 62 -40.27 20.24 0.14
N ALA A 63 -40.67 19.58 -0.95
CA ALA A 63 -41.93 19.84 -1.63
C ALA A 63 -43.14 19.46 -0.74
N LEU A 64 -43.02 18.32 -0.03
CA LEU A 64 -44.08 17.83 0.88
C LEU A 64 -44.24 18.69 2.15
N MET A 65 -43.25 19.47 2.55
CA MET A 65 -43.35 20.40 3.67
C MET A 65 -44.44 21.49 3.48
N SER A 66 -44.86 21.72 2.25
CA SER A 66 -45.92 22.67 1.95
C SER A 66 -47.33 22.17 2.38
N ASP A 67 -47.47 20.86 2.54
CA ASP A 67 -48.73 20.23 3.00
C ASP A 67 -48.75 20.16 4.54
N ALA A 68 -49.82 20.65 5.13
CA ALA A 68 -49.96 20.76 6.59
C ALA A 68 -50.03 19.38 7.28
N GLU A 69 -50.62 18.38 6.59
CA GLU A 69 -50.82 17.02 7.15
C GLU A 69 -49.51 16.21 7.12
N MET A 70 -48.63 16.47 6.15
CA MET A 70 -47.38 15.73 5.91
C MET A 70 -46.14 16.42 6.50
N ARG A 71 -46.34 17.62 7.06
CA ARG A 71 -45.21 18.49 7.46
C ARG A 71 -44.24 17.85 8.46
N GLU A 72 -44.74 17.19 9.50
CA GLU A 72 -43.85 16.59 10.51
C GLU A 72 -43.06 15.44 9.90
N LEU A 73 -43.69 14.55 9.16
CA LEU A 73 -42.98 13.43 8.48
C LEU A 73 -41.96 13.95 7.46
N ALA A 74 -42.36 14.95 6.66
CA ALA A 74 -41.44 15.55 5.69
C ALA A 74 -40.23 16.25 6.33
N GLN A 75 -40.37 16.80 7.54
CA GLN A 75 -39.24 17.37 8.29
C GLN A 75 -38.26 16.29 8.77
N GLU A 76 -38.77 15.15 9.23
CA GLU A 76 -37.94 14.02 9.63
C GLU A 76 -37.20 13.40 8.44
N GLU A 77 -37.89 13.19 7.32
CA GLU A 77 -37.32 12.70 6.08
C GLU A 77 -36.25 13.66 5.53
N PHE A 78 -36.51 14.95 5.55
CA PHE A 78 -35.54 15.96 5.13
C PHE A 78 -34.28 15.95 6.01
N ALA A 79 -34.44 15.86 7.33
CA ALA A 79 -33.32 15.80 8.26
C ALA A 79 -32.48 14.55 8.03
N PHE A 80 -33.13 13.40 7.81
CA PHE A 80 -32.46 12.14 7.50
C PHE A 80 -31.71 12.22 6.16
N ALA A 81 -32.39 12.63 5.09
CA ALA A 81 -31.78 12.77 3.76
C ALA A 81 -30.61 13.74 3.76
N LYS A 82 -30.67 14.82 4.54
CA LYS A 82 -29.59 15.78 4.71
C LYS A 82 -28.36 15.14 5.40
N SER A 83 -28.58 14.40 6.48
CA SER A 83 -27.50 13.71 7.18
C SER A 83 -26.82 12.65 6.31
N GLU A 84 -27.60 11.89 5.55
CA GLU A 84 -27.09 10.89 4.59
C GLU A 84 -26.31 11.57 3.44
N LYS A 85 -26.78 12.69 2.94
CA LYS A 85 -26.06 13.47 1.93
C LYS A 85 -24.67 13.92 2.44
N GLU A 86 -24.61 14.47 3.64
CA GLU A 86 -23.34 14.92 4.26
C GLU A 86 -22.37 13.73 4.47
N ARG A 87 -22.90 12.58 4.92
CA ARG A 87 -22.13 11.34 5.08
C ARG A 87 -21.55 10.87 3.75
N LEU A 88 -22.39 10.79 2.71
CA LEU A 88 -21.98 10.36 1.38
C LEU A 88 -21.00 11.33 0.70
N GLU A 89 -21.15 12.64 0.92
CA GLU A 89 -20.17 13.61 0.46
C GLU A 89 -18.77 13.38 1.07
N HIS A 90 -18.72 13.02 2.34
CA HIS A 90 -17.47 12.71 3.00
C HIS A 90 -16.86 11.40 2.47
N GLU A 91 -17.68 10.37 2.30
CA GLU A 91 -17.28 9.08 1.74
C GLU A 91 -16.73 9.22 0.31
N ILE A 92 -17.44 9.96 -0.55
CA ILE A 92 -17.00 10.23 -1.92
C ILE A 92 -15.66 10.99 -1.93
N LYS A 93 -15.46 11.96 -1.02
CA LYS A 93 -14.17 12.67 -0.92
C LYS A 93 -13.02 11.71 -0.61
N ILE A 94 -13.25 10.73 0.26
CA ILE A 94 -12.25 9.70 0.59
C ILE A 94 -11.98 8.80 -0.62
N LEU A 95 -13.04 8.36 -1.32
CA LEU A 95 -12.91 7.50 -2.50
C LEU A 95 -12.22 8.17 -3.69
N LEU A 96 -12.29 9.51 -3.76
CA LEU A 96 -11.61 10.30 -4.80
C LEU A 96 -10.13 10.55 -4.52
N LEU A 97 -9.63 10.19 -3.34
CA LEU A 97 -8.20 10.30 -3.06
C LEU A 97 -7.41 9.40 -4.04
N PRO A 98 -6.29 9.88 -4.56
CA PRO A 98 -5.47 9.08 -5.45
C PRO A 98 -4.99 7.83 -4.71
N LYS A 99 -5.35 6.66 -5.24
CA LYS A 99 -4.84 5.38 -4.75
C LYS A 99 -3.47 5.12 -5.36
N ASP A 100 -2.55 4.64 -4.55
CA ASP A 100 -1.26 4.17 -5.02
C ASP A 100 -1.48 2.87 -5.83
N PRO A 101 -0.98 2.78 -7.09
CA PRO A 101 -1.14 1.58 -7.90
C PRO A 101 -0.49 0.32 -7.29
N ASN A 102 0.35 0.51 -6.28
CA ASN A 102 1.00 -0.58 -5.56
C ASN A 102 0.23 -1.04 -4.32
N ASP A 103 -0.84 -0.33 -3.90
CA ASP A 103 -1.55 -0.61 -2.65
C ASP A 103 -2.08 -2.04 -2.54
N ASP A 104 -2.47 -2.66 -3.66
CA ASP A 104 -2.99 -4.04 -3.69
C ASP A 104 -1.90 -5.11 -3.85
N LYS A 105 -0.63 -4.71 -4.00
CA LYS A 105 0.47 -5.64 -4.19
C LYS A 105 0.89 -6.34 -2.90
N ASN A 106 1.47 -7.50 -3.04
CA ASN A 106 2.26 -8.16 -2.01
C ASN A 106 3.51 -7.33 -1.70
N ILE A 107 4.14 -7.60 -0.58
CA ILE A 107 5.33 -6.86 -0.16
C ILE A 107 6.50 -7.79 0.14
N ILE A 108 7.68 -7.23 -0.07
CA ILE A 108 8.94 -7.75 0.41
C ILE A 108 9.39 -6.84 1.54
N MET A 109 9.57 -7.42 2.73
CA MET A 109 10.09 -6.69 3.89
C MET A 109 11.50 -7.20 4.21
N GLU A 110 12.35 -6.24 4.54
CA GLU A 110 13.70 -6.51 5.01
C GLU A 110 13.92 -5.78 6.33
N ILE A 111 14.36 -6.50 7.35
CA ILE A 111 14.67 -5.96 8.67
C ILE A 111 16.15 -6.21 8.94
N ARG A 112 16.86 -5.17 9.31
CA ARG A 112 18.28 -5.22 9.70
C ARG A 112 18.48 -4.67 11.09
N GLY A 113 19.14 -5.44 11.96
CA GLY A 113 19.62 -4.94 13.24
C GLY A 113 20.64 -3.80 13.00
N GLY A 114 20.45 -2.71 13.71
CA GLY A 114 21.29 -1.51 13.60
C GLY A 114 22.14 -1.27 14.85
N VAL A 115 22.07 -0.06 15.38
CA VAL A 115 22.80 0.36 16.56
C VAL A 115 22.27 -0.36 17.82
N GLY A 116 23.19 -0.82 18.68
CA GLY A 116 22.84 -1.50 19.94
C GLY A 116 23.48 -2.89 20.09
N GLY A 117 24.31 -3.32 19.11
CA GLY A 117 24.95 -4.64 19.16
C GLY A 117 23.92 -5.78 19.21
N GLU A 118 24.11 -6.75 20.12
CA GLU A 118 23.21 -7.89 20.29
C GLU A 118 21.75 -7.48 20.57
N GLU A 119 21.55 -6.41 21.36
CA GLU A 119 20.19 -5.92 21.65
C GLU A 119 19.48 -5.34 20.43
N GLY A 120 20.23 -4.72 19.48
CA GLY A 120 19.68 -4.29 18.21
C GLY A 120 19.20 -5.47 17.35
N MET A 121 19.91 -6.61 17.45
CA MET A 121 19.51 -7.85 16.75
C MET A 121 18.32 -8.55 17.42
N LEU A 122 18.25 -8.53 18.76
CA LEU A 122 17.07 -8.99 19.49
C LEU A 122 15.84 -8.12 19.17
N PHE A 123 16.03 -6.81 19.07
CA PHE A 123 14.95 -5.91 18.67
C PHE A 123 14.47 -6.18 17.25
N ALA A 124 15.36 -6.50 16.31
CA ALA A 124 14.96 -6.90 14.96
C ALA A 124 14.12 -8.19 14.96
N ALA A 125 14.44 -9.16 15.84
CA ALA A 125 13.63 -10.36 16.04
C ALA A 125 12.23 -10.02 16.61
N ASP A 126 12.15 -9.09 17.55
CA ASP A 126 10.87 -8.61 18.10
C ASP A 126 10.01 -7.94 17.01
N LEU A 127 10.61 -7.12 16.14
CA LEU A 127 9.92 -6.51 15.00
C LEU A 127 9.39 -7.57 14.03
N PHE A 128 10.21 -8.55 13.67
CA PHE A 128 9.75 -9.66 12.81
C PHE A 128 8.57 -10.40 13.42
N ARG A 129 8.64 -10.71 14.72
CA ARG A 129 7.53 -11.33 15.46
C ARG A 129 6.28 -10.46 15.44
N MET A 130 6.40 -9.16 15.66
CA MET A 130 5.30 -8.22 15.64
C MET A 130 4.60 -8.21 14.27
N TYR A 131 5.36 -8.10 13.18
CA TYR A 131 4.80 -8.13 11.82
C TYR A 131 4.20 -9.48 11.48
N SER A 132 4.79 -10.57 11.95
CA SER A 132 4.24 -11.93 11.75
C SER A 132 2.88 -12.09 12.42
N MET A 133 2.73 -11.66 13.66
CA MET A 133 1.45 -11.68 14.38
C MET A 133 0.41 -10.76 13.72
N TYR A 134 0.83 -9.59 13.24
CA TYR A 134 -0.05 -8.69 12.52
C TYR A 134 -0.55 -9.31 11.21
N ALA A 135 0.34 -9.87 10.41
CA ALA A 135 -0.01 -10.53 9.15
C ALA A 135 -0.97 -11.71 9.38
N GLU A 136 -0.71 -12.54 10.40
CA GLU A 136 -1.60 -13.63 10.80
C GLU A 136 -3.00 -13.12 11.19
N SER A 137 -3.09 -12.02 11.94
CA SER A 137 -4.37 -11.40 12.32
C SER A 137 -5.18 -10.90 11.13
N LYS A 138 -4.52 -10.62 9.99
CA LYS A 138 -5.14 -10.22 8.72
C LYS A 138 -5.37 -11.37 7.75
N GLY A 139 -4.95 -12.58 8.10
CA GLY A 139 -5.03 -13.74 7.24
C GLY A 139 -4.01 -13.71 6.07
N TRP A 140 -2.95 -12.91 6.18
CA TRP A 140 -1.88 -12.85 5.21
C TRP A 140 -0.86 -13.97 5.44
N LYS A 141 -0.27 -14.47 4.35
CA LYS A 141 0.77 -15.51 4.42
C LYS A 141 2.14 -14.85 4.45
N ILE A 142 3.03 -15.41 5.29
CA ILE A 142 4.43 -14.99 5.35
C ILE A 142 5.31 -16.09 4.79
N GLU A 143 6.27 -15.72 3.95
CA GLU A 143 7.28 -16.60 3.39
C GLU A 143 8.65 -15.98 3.63
N VAL A 144 9.46 -16.65 4.45
CA VAL A 144 10.82 -16.18 4.75
C VAL A 144 11.74 -16.58 3.59
N ALA A 145 12.35 -15.55 2.96
CA ALA A 145 13.29 -15.75 1.85
C ALA A 145 14.72 -15.94 2.35
N ASN A 146 15.14 -15.16 3.33
CA ASN A 146 16.48 -15.26 3.92
C ASN A 146 16.44 -14.81 5.38
N ILE A 147 17.21 -15.48 6.25
CA ILE A 147 17.36 -15.13 7.65
C ILE A 147 18.80 -15.37 8.10
N ASN A 148 19.34 -14.40 8.84
CA ASN A 148 20.63 -14.49 9.48
C ASN A 148 20.47 -14.26 10.97
N GLU A 149 20.43 -15.36 11.72
CA GLU A 149 20.23 -15.37 13.17
C GLU A 149 21.55 -15.27 13.93
N THR A 150 21.46 -14.82 15.18
CA THR A 150 22.57 -14.84 16.15
C THR A 150 22.39 -15.95 17.16
N GLU A 151 23.48 -16.33 17.84
CA GLU A 151 23.47 -17.38 18.87
C GLU A 151 22.49 -17.11 20.02
N LEU A 152 22.17 -15.84 20.29
CA LEU A 152 21.22 -15.41 21.34
C LEU A 152 19.77 -15.28 20.83
N GLY A 153 19.49 -15.76 19.61
CA GLY A 153 18.14 -15.66 19.02
C GLY A 153 17.80 -14.29 18.48
N GLY A 154 18.79 -13.39 18.33
CA GLY A 154 18.63 -12.13 17.60
C GLY A 154 18.73 -12.34 16.10
N ILE A 155 18.29 -11.36 15.32
CA ILE A 155 18.32 -11.35 13.86
C ILE A 155 19.20 -10.22 13.37
N LYS A 156 20.30 -10.56 12.65
CA LYS A 156 21.13 -9.56 11.97
C LYS A 156 20.41 -8.97 10.77
N GLU A 157 19.81 -9.85 9.97
CA GLU A 157 19.08 -9.50 8.76
C GLU A 157 18.06 -10.58 8.47
N ILE A 158 16.88 -10.17 8.06
CA ILE A 158 15.82 -11.06 7.57
C ILE A 158 15.11 -10.40 6.40
N SER A 159 14.89 -11.19 5.35
CA SER A 159 14.07 -10.82 4.21
C SER A 159 12.91 -11.81 4.10
N PHE A 160 11.69 -11.30 4.02
CA PHE A 160 10.48 -12.10 3.95
C PHE A 160 9.42 -11.43 3.09
N MET A 161 8.55 -12.23 2.51
CA MET A 161 7.40 -11.78 1.73
C MET A 161 6.14 -11.86 2.59
N ILE A 162 5.25 -10.89 2.43
CA ILE A 162 3.89 -10.94 2.97
C ILE A 162 2.92 -10.93 1.79
N ASN A 163 2.23 -12.06 1.62
CA ASN A 163 1.28 -12.28 0.55
C ASN A 163 -0.14 -12.04 1.06
N GLY A 164 -0.77 -10.96 0.59
CA GLY A 164 -2.13 -10.61 0.99
C GLY A 164 -2.63 -9.33 0.35
N ALA A 165 -3.93 -9.29 0.08
CA ALA A 165 -4.57 -8.11 -0.49
C ALA A 165 -4.42 -6.89 0.43
N GLY A 166 -3.90 -5.78 -0.14
CA GLY A 166 -3.71 -4.54 0.60
C GLY A 166 -2.55 -4.55 1.60
N ALA A 167 -1.62 -5.53 1.52
CA ALA A 167 -0.48 -5.61 2.41
C ALA A 167 0.41 -4.37 2.27
N TYR A 168 0.70 -3.93 1.05
CA TYR A 168 1.50 -2.74 0.80
C TYR A 168 0.83 -1.47 1.33
N SER A 169 -0.47 -1.30 1.14
CA SER A 169 -1.22 -0.11 1.58
C SER A 169 -1.10 0.14 3.08
N ARG A 170 -0.95 -0.93 3.87
CA ARG A 170 -0.84 -0.86 5.33
C ARG A 170 0.59 -0.71 5.82
N LEU A 171 1.49 -1.48 5.24
CA LEU A 171 2.86 -1.62 5.75
C LEU A 171 3.86 -0.68 5.10
N LYS A 172 3.50 0.03 4.00
CA LYS A 172 4.38 1.02 3.35
C LYS A 172 4.87 2.13 4.27
N PHE A 173 4.11 2.45 5.31
CA PHE A 173 4.46 3.49 6.29
C PHE A 173 5.43 3.01 7.38
N GLU A 174 5.66 1.69 7.46
CA GLU A 174 6.64 1.10 8.38
C GLU A 174 8.07 1.17 7.87
N ALA A 175 8.27 1.59 6.62
CA ALA A 175 9.61 1.76 6.06
C ALA A 175 10.38 2.86 6.79
N GLY A 176 11.54 2.51 7.35
CA GLY A 176 12.39 3.48 8.03
C GLY A 176 13.17 2.91 9.21
N GLY A 177 13.65 3.80 10.05
CA GLY A 177 14.39 3.47 11.26
C GLY A 177 13.47 3.32 12.47
N HIS A 178 13.48 2.15 13.08
CA HIS A 178 12.78 1.86 14.34
C HIS A 178 13.73 1.96 15.51
N ARG A 179 13.28 2.51 16.60
CA ARG A 179 14.08 2.70 17.81
C ARG A 179 13.31 2.25 19.04
N VAL A 180 14.00 1.51 19.90
CA VAL A 180 13.47 1.10 21.22
C VAL A 180 14.38 1.60 22.32
N GLN A 181 13.78 2.01 23.43
CA GLN A 181 14.46 2.34 24.68
C GLN A 181 13.96 1.42 25.76
N ARG A 182 14.79 0.47 26.15
CA ARG A 182 14.49 -0.52 27.19
C ARG A 182 15.76 -0.93 27.92
N VAL A 183 15.63 -1.60 29.04
CA VAL A 183 16.74 -2.29 29.67
C VAL A 183 17.02 -3.55 28.85
N PRO A 184 18.21 -3.69 28.23
CA PRO A 184 18.55 -4.89 27.45
C PRO A 184 18.54 -6.15 28.31
N VAL A 185 18.19 -7.28 27.72
CA VAL A 185 18.30 -8.60 28.39
C VAL A 185 19.75 -8.91 28.75
N THR A 186 20.69 -8.35 28.01
CA THR A 186 22.15 -8.50 28.18
C THR A 186 22.76 -7.56 29.24
N GLU A 187 21.96 -6.63 29.81
CA GLU A 187 22.44 -5.62 30.78
C GLU A 187 22.16 -6.07 32.21
N SER A 188 23.19 -6.25 32.99
CA SER A 188 23.09 -6.64 34.41
C SER A 188 22.85 -5.45 35.36
N GLY A 189 23.16 -4.24 34.94
CA GLY A 189 23.10 -3.02 35.74
C GLY A 189 21.75 -2.28 35.70
N GLY A 190 20.72 -2.79 35.00
CA GLY A 190 19.41 -2.19 34.93
C GLY A 190 19.36 -0.84 34.18
N ARG A 191 20.37 -0.52 33.37
CA ARG A 191 20.46 0.74 32.61
C ARG A 191 19.62 0.65 31.34
N ILE A 192 18.92 1.74 31.03
CA ILE A 192 18.17 1.87 29.79
C ILE A 192 19.15 2.16 28.65
N HIS A 193 19.10 1.32 27.61
CA HIS A 193 19.87 1.53 26.38
C HIS A 193 18.92 1.81 25.21
N THR A 194 19.45 2.45 24.20
CA THR A 194 18.73 2.69 22.94
C THR A 194 19.25 1.72 21.89
N SER A 195 18.35 0.94 21.32
CA SER A 195 18.61 0.04 20.22
C SER A 195 17.81 0.45 19.00
N ALA A 196 18.37 0.24 17.81
CA ALA A 196 17.72 0.60 16.56
C ALA A 196 17.77 -0.57 15.57
N ALA A 197 16.75 -0.65 14.73
CA ALA A 197 16.70 -1.53 13.57
C ALA A 197 16.12 -0.77 12.38
N THR A 198 16.48 -1.19 11.18
CA THR A 198 15.96 -0.58 9.95
C THR A 198 15.01 -1.56 9.27
N VAL A 199 13.87 -1.03 8.82
CA VAL A 199 12.85 -1.78 8.09
C VAL A 199 12.76 -1.20 6.68
N ALA A 200 12.90 -2.03 5.66
CA ALA A 200 12.61 -1.69 4.28
C ALA A 200 11.32 -2.41 3.86
N VAL A 201 10.46 -1.70 3.15
CA VAL A 201 9.20 -2.24 2.60
C VAL A 201 9.15 -1.93 1.12
N LEU A 202 9.14 -2.95 0.30
CA LEU A 202 9.13 -2.86 -1.15
C LEU A 202 7.89 -3.56 -1.71
N PRO A 203 7.19 -2.97 -2.69
CA PRO A 203 6.12 -3.69 -3.38
C PRO A 203 6.71 -4.81 -4.23
N GLU A 204 6.01 -5.94 -4.31
CA GLU A 204 6.35 -7.00 -5.25
C GLU A 204 6.26 -6.46 -6.68
N VAL A 205 7.34 -6.60 -7.43
CA VAL A 205 7.39 -6.22 -8.85
C VAL A 205 7.11 -7.49 -9.65
N ALA A 206 6.16 -7.42 -10.59
CA ALA A 206 5.96 -8.49 -11.55
C ALA A 206 7.24 -8.71 -12.37
N ASP A 207 7.50 -9.94 -12.77
CA ASP A 207 8.65 -10.28 -13.61
C ASP A 207 8.71 -9.30 -14.80
N VAL A 208 9.69 -8.42 -14.77
CA VAL A 208 9.98 -7.54 -15.87
C VAL A 208 10.89 -8.36 -16.81
N ASP A 209 10.41 -8.62 -18.01
CA ASP A 209 11.22 -9.17 -19.09
C ASP A 209 12.33 -8.16 -19.44
N PHE A 210 13.36 -8.15 -18.62
CA PHE A 210 14.51 -7.29 -18.81
C PHE A 210 15.48 -7.96 -19.80
N ARG A 211 15.39 -7.56 -21.06
CA ARG A 211 16.37 -7.96 -22.08
C ARG A 211 17.57 -7.03 -22.03
N ILE A 212 18.67 -7.54 -21.51
CA ILE A 212 19.96 -6.85 -21.64
C ILE A 212 20.51 -7.15 -23.04
N ASP A 213 20.58 -6.14 -23.89
CA ASP A 213 21.27 -6.31 -25.16
C ASP A 213 22.79 -6.40 -24.91
N GLN A 214 23.43 -7.41 -25.50
CA GLN A 214 24.90 -7.59 -25.32
C GLN A 214 25.70 -6.37 -25.75
N LYS A 215 25.16 -5.53 -26.63
CA LYS A 215 25.80 -4.28 -27.07
C LYS A 215 25.87 -3.22 -25.97
N ASP A 216 24.97 -3.29 -24.98
CA ASP A 216 24.92 -2.35 -23.86
C ASP A 216 25.82 -2.80 -22.70
N LEU A 217 26.37 -4.03 -22.78
CA LEU A 217 27.29 -4.56 -21.78
C LEU A 217 28.73 -4.13 -22.08
N LYS A 218 29.28 -3.30 -21.22
CA LYS A 218 30.72 -3.01 -21.20
C LYS A 218 31.40 -3.87 -20.14
N ILE A 219 31.98 -5.00 -20.59
CA ILE A 219 32.75 -5.87 -19.71
C ILE A 219 34.15 -5.27 -19.57
N CYS A 220 34.47 -4.79 -18.36
CA CYS A 220 35.80 -4.25 -18.02
C CYS A 220 36.50 -5.23 -17.10
N LEU A 221 37.65 -5.71 -17.52
CA LEU A 221 38.56 -6.42 -16.64
C LEU A 221 39.43 -5.38 -15.87
N LEU A 222 39.74 -5.66 -14.61
CA LEU A 222 40.46 -4.78 -13.71
C LEU A 222 41.74 -4.20 -14.31
N TYR A 223 42.39 -4.95 -15.22
CA TYR A 223 43.64 -4.54 -15.88
C TYR A 223 43.45 -3.73 -17.17
N THR A 224 42.25 -3.73 -17.74
CA THR A 224 41.97 -3.07 -19.02
C THR A 224 41.15 -1.79 -18.91
N SER A 225 40.45 -1.60 -17.80
CA SER A 225 39.63 -0.40 -17.55
C SER A 225 39.63 -0.14 -16.04
N PRO A 226 40.65 0.51 -15.50
CA PRO A 226 40.70 0.86 -14.08
C PRO A 226 39.49 1.72 -13.72
N SER A 227 38.92 1.48 -12.56
CA SER A 227 37.85 2.33 -12.03
C SER A 227 38.40 3.77 -11.85
N PRO A 228 37.54 4.78 -11.81
CA PRO A 228 37.96 6.14 -11.47
C PRO A 228 38.79 6.20 -10.16
N ARG A 229 38.50 5.28 -9.26
CA ARG A 229 39.27 5.12 -7.99
C ARG A 229 40.67 4.62 -8.22
N ASP A 230 40.85 3.66 -9.10
CA ASP A 230 42.20 3.10 -9.41
C ASP A 230 43.03 4.11 -10.18
N SER A 231 42.41 4.92 -11.02
CA SER A 231 43.10 6.01 -11.72
C SER A 231 43.59 7.11 -10.77
N ILE A 232 42.91 7.34 -9.65
CA ILE A 232 43.36 8.30 -8.61
C ILE A 232 44.51 7.72 -7.82
N LEU A 233 44.48 6.43 -7.47
CA LEU A 233 45.56 5.76 -6.72
C LEU A 233 46.83 5.66 -7.56
N SER A 234 46.73 5.46 -8.88
CA SER A 234 47.90 5.43 -9.78
C SER A 234 48.55 6.79 -9.99
N ARG A 235 47.90 7.89 -9.62
CA ARG A 235 48.41 9.26 -9.71
C ARG A 235 49.00 9.78 -8.39
N MET A 236 48.90 9.02 -7.31
CA MET A 236 49.62 9.38 -6.09
C MET A 236 51.14 9.17 -6.31
N PRO A 237 51.97 10.21 -6.14
CA PRO A 237 53.40 10.00 -6.19
C PRO A 237 53.77 9.03 -5.07
N SER A 238 54.50 7.98 -5.41
CA SER A 238 55.11 7.14 -4.41
C SER A 238 55.95 8.06 -3.52
N SER A 239 55.50 8.27 -2.30
CA SER A 239 56.31 8.94 -1.30
C SER A 239 57.54 8.08 -1.08
N ALA A 240 58.68 8.64 -1.48
CA ALA A 240 59.99 8.13 -1.16
C ALA A 240 60.20 8.14 0.35
#